data_9d8d13a3c12b51dda324b58cd6c31595
#
_entry.id   9d8d13a3c12b51dda324b58cd6c31595
#
_cell.length_a   1.000
_cell.length_b   1.000
_cell.length_c   1.000
_cell.angle_alpha   90.00
_cell.angle_beta   90.00
_cell.angle_gamma   90.00
#
_symmetry.space_group_name_H-M   'P 1'
#
loop_
_entity.id
_entity.type
_entity.pdbx_description
1 polymer ?
#
loop_
_entity_poly.entity_id
_entity_poly.type
_entity_poly.pdbx_seq_one_letter_code
_entity_poly.pdbx_strand_id
1 'polypeptide(L)'
;MLLAAGCGDETGPSADEPGGDATSSSSPSTATPEPVEPIDFGTEPRMRERYKKAALRAVDDKLITMVPTVLPDGWTARGGGYTADPQWWRMEFTAPTGDVVLDQLPGTSAEALADAELTPAADAELTPADDVDLTDWGTGTWSAWDHDGATVLAHDLKGSTVVLQGPDLETVRGLAESLLPAEDAAEQDG
;
A
#
# COMPACT_ATOMS: atom_id res chain seq x y z
N MET A 1 9.62 54.37 -28.69
CA MET A 1 10.93 54.99 -28.77
C MET A 1 11.98 53.91 -28.83
N LEU A 2 12.46 53.75 -30.04
CA LEU A 2 13.83 53.52 -30.60
C LEU A 2 14.50 52.23 -30.11
N LEU A 3 14.64 51.18 -30.98
CA LEU A 3 15.55 50.95 -32.10
C LEU A 3 17.04 50.94 -31.76
N ALA A 4 17.68 49.75 -32.00
CA ALA A 4 18.88 49.52 -32.80
C ALA A 4 19.29 48.05 -32.64
N ALA A 5 19.27 47.16 -33.52
CA ALA A 5 19.96 46.87 -34.79
C ALA A 5 21.49 46.87 -34.64
N GLY A 6 22.08 45.67 -34.88
CA GLY A 6 23.50 45.45 -35.02
C GLY A 6 23.78 44.13 -35.75
N CYS A 7 23.83 44.17 -37.06
CA CYS A 7 24.42 43.15 -37.94
C CYS A 7 25.94 43.21 -37.87
N GLY A 8 26.57 42.05 -37.88
CA GLY A 8 28.01 41.87 -38.13
C GLY A 8 28.23 40.57 -38.87
N ASP A 9 28.32 40.74 -40.19
CA ASP A 9 28.76 39.76 -41.18
C ASP A 9 30.30 39.80 -41.22
N GLU A 10 30.94 38.67 -41.20
CA GLU A 10 32.24 38.53 -41.88
C GLU A 10 32.57 37.08 -42.17
N THR A 11 32.69 36.87 -43.43
CA THR A 11 33.14 35.71 -44.20
C THR A 11 34.63 35.42 -44.06
N GLY A 12 35.00 34.14 -44.22
CA GLY A 12 36.32 33.77 -44.73
C GLY A 12 36.80 32.39 -44.31
N PRO A 13 37.52 31.71 -45.16
CA PRO A 13 37.24 30.31 -45.47
C PRO A 13 38.36 29.32 -45.07
N SER A 14 37.97 28.04 -45.16
CA SER A 14 38.81 26.84 -45.47
C SER A 14 40.04 26.47 -44.62
N ALA A 15 40.05 25.30 -44.11
CA ALA A 15 40.84 24.16 -44.63
C ALA A 15 40.95 23.01 -43.58
N ASP A 16 40.86 21.81 -44.12
CA ASP A 16 41.44 20.54 -43.71
C ASP A 16 40.93 19.78 -42.46
N GLU A 17 40.27 18.69 -42.82
CA GLU A 17 40.26 17.43 -42.06
C GLU A 17 41.68 16.89 -41.81
N PRO A 18 41.93 16.03 -40.83
CA PRO A 18 41.33 14.70 -40.82
C PRO A 18 41.04 14.08 -39.45
N GLY A 19 40.07 13.15 -39.46
CA GLY A 19 40.18 11.90 -38.73
C GLY A 19 40.29 11.97 -37.21
N GLY A 20 39.15 11.92 -36.53
CA GLY A 20 39.06 11.54 -35.13
C GLY A 20 37.85 10.64 -34.95
N ASP A 21 38.10 9.34 -35.04
CA ASP A 21 37.22 8.28 -34.63
C ASP A 21 36.79 8.53 -33.16
N ALA A 22 35.69 9.22 -32.99
CA ALA A 22 35.01 9.27 -31.67
C ALA A 22 34.16 8.00 -31.55
N THR A 23 34.80 6.92 -31.14
CA THR A 23 34.13 5.76 -30.53
C THR A 23 33.28 6.29 -29.39
N SER A 24 31.99 6.49 -29.68
CA SER A 24 30.96 6.65 -28.66
C SER A 24 30.89 5.34 -27.87
N SER A 25 31.69 5.26 -26.82
CA SER A 25 31.52 4.27 -25.76
C SER A 25 30.15 4.56 -25.09
N SER A 26 29.10 4.00 -25.67
CA SER A 26 27.85 3.83 -24.97
C SER A 26 28.11 2.84 -23.84
N SER A 27 28.49 3.34 -22.67
CA SER A 27 28.46 2.55 -21.45
C SER A 27 27.03 2.02 -21.32
N PRO A 28 26.84 0.68 -21.23
CA PRO A 28 25.52 0.17 -20.89
C PRO A 28 25.19 0.74 -19.53
N SER A 29 24.15 1.58 -19.48
CA SER A 29 23.50 1.97 -18.24
C SER A 29 23.01 0.67 -17.63
N THR A 30 23.75 0.14 -16.67
CA THR A 30 23.28 -0.95 -15.83
C THR A 30 22.20 -0.32 -14.96
N ALA A 31 20.97 -0.31 -15.47
CA ALA A 31 19.80 -0.02 -14.64
C ALA A 31 19.85 -1.08 -13.53
N THR A 32 20.13 -0.66 -12.31
CA THR A 32 19.94 -1.47 -11.13
C THR A 32 18.46 -1.87 -11.16
N PRO A 33 18.12 -3.19 -11.16
CA PRO A 33 16.72 -3.58 -11.08
C PRO A 33 16.12 -2.89 -9.87
N GLU A 34 15.03 -2.14 -10.08
CA GLU A 34 14.27 -1.62 -8.95
C GLU A 34 13.83 -2.80 -8.10
N PRO A 35 14.03 -2.74 -6.78
CA PRO A 35 13.61 -3.80 -5.88
C PRO A 35 12.12 -4.05 -6.09
N VAL A 36 11.76 -5.32 -6.30
CA VAL A 36 10.35 -5.74 -6.42
C VAL A 36 9.78 -5.71 -5.01
N GLU A 37 9.13 -4.62 -4.65
CA GLU A 37 8.52 -4.48 -3.33
C GLU A 37 7.46 -5.58 -3.13
N PRO A 38 7.52 -6.33 -2.01
CA PRO A 38 6.61 -7.45 -1.72
C PRO A 38 5.21 -6.98 -1.27
N ILE A 39 4.76 -5.83 -1.78
CA ILE A 39 3.41 -5.32 -1.53
C ILE A 39 2.53 -5.68 -2.72
N ASP A 40 1.53 -6.53 -2.49
CA ASP A 40 0.62 -6.99 -3.53
C ASP A 40 -0.83 -6.57 -3.26
N PHE A 41 -1.35 -5.69 -4.08
CA PHE A 41 -2.77 -5.31 -4.05
C PHE A 41 -3.60 -6.00 -5.15
N GLY A 42 -3.00 -6.87 -5.97
CA GLY A 42 -3.70 -7.61 -7.02
C GLY A 42 -4.47 -6.74 -8.02
N THR A 43 -3.97 -5.54 -8.33
CA THR A 43 -4.64 -4.57 -9.20
C THR A 43 -3.77 -4.18 -10.40
N GLU A 44 -4.35 -3.37 -11.30
CA GLU A 44 -3.58 -2.75 -12.39
C GLU A 44 -2.39 -1.94 -11.83
N PRO A 45 -1.24 -1.88 -12.55
CA PRO A 45 -0.01 -1.26 -12.05
C PRO A 45 -0.18 0.17 -11.52
N ARG A 46 -1.00 1.00 -12.19
CA ARG A 46 -1.25 2.38 -11.74
C ARG A 46 -2.00 2.47 -10.42
N MET A 47 -2.98 1.60 -10.22
CA MET A 47 -3.76 1.54 -8.98
C MET A 47 -2.92 0.99 -7.85
N ARG A 48 -2.15 -0.07 -8.11
CA ARG A 48 -1.18 -0.62 -7.17
C ARG A 48 -0.20 0.43 -6.67
N GLU A 49 0.44 1.19 -7.57
CA GLU A 49 1.34 2.28 -7.21
C GLU A 49 0.67 3.39 -6.39
N ARG A 50 -0.59 3.68 -6.66
CA ARG A 50 -1.37 4.64 -5.87
C ARG A 50 -1.53 4.15 -4.43
N TYR A 51 -1.89 2.88 -4.23
CA TYR A 51 -2.08 2.32 -2.90
C TYR A 51 -0.76 2.20 -2.14
N LYS A 52 0.32 1.77 -2.78
CA LYS A 52 1.67 1.77 -2.20
C LYS A 52 2.08 3.16 -1.68
N LYS A 53 1.92 4.19 -2.50
CA LYS A 53 2.19 5.59 -2.10
C LYS A 53 1.34 6.05 -0.92
N ALA A 54 0.08 5.63 -0.88
CA ALA A 54 -0.81 5.97 0.23
C ALA A 54 -0.37 5.26 1.53
N ALA A 55 0.02 3.99 1.47
CA ALA A 55 0.54 3.24 2.61
C ALA A 55 1.83 3.86 3.15
N LEU A 56 2.80 4.16 2.29
CA LEU A 56 4.06 4.81 2.70
C LEU A 56 3.84 6.20 3.29
N ARG A 57 2.86 6.96 2.78
CA ARG A 57 2.48 8.23 3.40
C ARG A 57 1.92 8.05 4.81
N ALA A 58 1.12 7.03 5.07
CA ALA A 58 0.64 6.71 6.39
C ALA A 58 1.80 6.39 7.36
N VAL A 59 2.81 5.65 6.88
CA VAL A 59 4.05 5.38 7.63
C VAL A 59 4.81 6.67 7.93
N ASP A 60 4.96 7.58 6.96
CA ASP A 60 5.59 8.90 7.17
C ASP A 60 4.87 9.70 8.28
N ASP A 61 3.55 9.61 8.34
CA ASP A 61 2.70 10.23 9.35
C ASP A 61 2.63 9.42 10.68
N LYS A 62 3.48 8.37 10.82
CA LYS A 62 3.66 7.54 12.03
C LYS A 62 2.49 6.61 12.34
N LEU A 63 1.66 6.28 11.37
CA LEU A 63 0.71 5.18 11.47
C LEU A 63 1.42 3.89 11.03
N ILE A 64 1.52 2.89 11.90
CA ILE A 64 1.98 1.55 11.48
C ILE A 64 0.92 1.00 10.54
N THR A 65 1.28 0.84 9.26
CA THR A 65 0.31 0.52 8.21
C THR A 65 0.50 -0.91 7.75
N MET A 66 -0.52 -1.75 7.93
CA MET A 66 -0.50 -3.14 7.46
C MET A 66 -0.87 -3.21 5.98
N VAL A 67 -0.09 -3.96 5.21
CA VAL A 67 -0.28 -4.16 3.78
C VAL A 67 -0.15 -5.64 3.42
N PRO A 68 -0.89 -6.12 2.40
CA PRO A 68 -0.71 -7.49 1.94
C PRO A 68 0.62 -7.63 1.19
N THR A 69 1.34 -8.71 1.45
CA THR A 69 2.56 -9.08 0.73
C THR A 69 2.30 -10.08 -0.38
N VAL A 70 1.28 -10.90 -0.20
CA VAL A 70 0.76 -11.83 -1.20
C VAL A 70 -0.75 -11.85 -1.05
N LEU A 71 -1.49 -11.37 -2.05
CA LEU A 71 -2.94 -11.55 -2.03
C LEU A 71 -3.29 -13.00 -2.38
N PRO A 72 -4.28 -13.60 -1.69
CA PRO A 72 -4.81 -14.89 -2.07
C PRO A 72 -5.34 -14.91 -3.52
N ASP A 73 -5.34 -16.08 -4.17
CA ASP A 73 -5.78 -16.23 -5.54
C ASP A 73 -7.20 -15.69 -5.77
N GLY A 74 -7.36 -14.88 -6.81
CA GLY A 74 -8.64 -14.28 -7.17
C GLY A 74 -9.01 -13.01 -6.39
N TRP A 75 -8.16 -12.55 -5.49
CA TRP A 75 -8.38 -11.29 -4.77
C TRP A 75 -7.86 -10.09 -5.56
N THR A 76 -8.55 -8.97 -5.40
CA THR A 76 -8.10 -7.67 -5.94
C THR A 76 -8.47 -6.52 -5.02
N ALA A 77 -7.62 -5.50 -4.95
CA ALA A 77 -7.98 -4.26 -4.28
C ALA A 77 -8.96 -3.47 -5.15
N ARG A 78 -10.09 -3.08 -4.56
CA ARG A 78 -11.19 -2.35 -5.19
C ARG A 78 -11.12 -0.85 -4.93
N GLY A 79 -10.69 -0.48 -3.74
CA GLY A 79 -10.68 0.90 -3.27
C GLY A 79 -9.79 1.11 -2.06
N GLY A 80 -9.75 2.34 -1.57
CA GLY A 80 -9.07 2.70 -0.35
C GLY A 80 -7.98 3.75 -0.54
N GLY A 81 -7.26 3.98 0.53
CA GLY A 81 -6.19 4.96 0.64
C GLY A 81 -5.97 5.41 2.07
N TYR A 82 -5.19 6.47 2.22
CA TYR A 82 -4.87 7.06 3.51
C TYR A 82 -5.45 8.47 3.65
N THR A 83 -6.06 8.73 4.80
CA THR A 83 -6.50 10.05 5.27
C THR A 83 -5.65 10.46 6.47
N ALA A 84 -5.18 11.69 6.49
CA ALA A 84 -4.26 12.16 7.52
C ALA A 84 -4.97 12.77 8.75
N ASP A 85 -6.19 13.25 8.60
CA ASP A 85 -6.98 13.86 9.68
C ASP A 85 -8.48 13.54 9.51
N PRO A 86 -9.05 12.63 10.34
CA PRO A 86 -8.34 11.75 11.27
C PRO A 86 -7.40 10.78 10.52
N GLN A 87 -6.34 10.29 11.20
CA GLN A 87 -5.48 9.27 10.61
C GLN A 87 -6.29 7.98 10.38
N TRP A 88 -6.35 7.55 9.13
CA TRP A 88 -7.09 6.36 8.74
C TRP A 88 -6.49 5.77 7.48
N TRP A 89 -6.02 4.54 7.56
CA TRP A 89 -5.67 3.70 6.43
C TRP A 89 -6.81 2.74 6.18
N ARG A 90 -7.39 2.77 4.98
CA ARG A 90 -8.48 1.88 4.58
C ARG A 90 -8.18 1.24 3.25
N MET A 91 -8.43 -0.07 3.16
CA MET A 91 -8.42 -0.81 1.90
C MET A 91 -9.66 -1.67 1.76
N GLU A 92 -10.18 -1.72 0.57
CA GLU A 92 -11.31 -2.57 0.19
C GLU A 92 -10.84 -3.59 -0.82
N PHE A 93 -11.12 -4.85 -0.56
CA PHE A 93 -10.78 -5.97 -1.43
C PHE A 93 -12.04 -6.69 -1.88
N THR A 94 -11.99 -7.27 -3.08
CA THR A 94 -12.95 -8.27 -3.54
C THR A 94 -12.26 -9.62 -3.49
N ALA A 95 -12.85 -10.55 -2.74
CA ALA A 95 -12.49 -11.95 -2.68
C ALA A 95 -13.54 -12.80 -3.42
N PRO A 96 -13.27 -14.06 -3.78
CA PRO A 96 -14.26 -14.94 -4.38
C PRO A 96 -15.51 -15.17 -3.52
N THR A 97 -15.39 -15.06 -2.21
CA THR A 97 -16.47 -15.25 -1.21
C THR A 97 -17.24 -13.99 -0.90
N GLY A 98 -16.71 -12.81 -1.21
CA GLY A 98 -17.32 -11.51 -0.93
C GLY A 98 -16.31 -10.41 -0.72
N ASP A 99 -16.79 -9.24 -0.31
CA ASP A 99 -15.95 -8.09 -0.06
C ASP A 99 -15.28 -8.18 1.32
N VAL A 100 -14.02 -7.75 1.39
CA VAL A 100 -13.24 -7.64 2.63
C VAL A 100 -12.74 -6.21 2.78
N VAL A 101 -12.84 -5.67 3.98
CA VAL A 101 -12.37 -4.33 4.32
C VAL A 101 -11.26 -4.45 5.36
N LEU A 102 -10.19 -3.70 5.15
CA LEU A 102 -9.12 -3.46 6.11
C LEU A 102 -9.22 -1.99 6.52
N ASP A 103 -9.39 -1.76 7.81
CA ASP A 103 -9.28 -0.44 8.43
C ASP A 103 -8.12 -0.45 9.42
N GLN A 104 -7.35 0.60 9.45
CA GLN A 104 -6.34 0.81 10.47
C GLN A 104 -6.41 2.23 10.99
N LEU A 105 -6.63 2.33 12.31
CA LEU A 105 -6.87 3.56 13.02
C LEU A 105 -5.91 3.68 14.21
N PRO A 106 -5.57 4.90 14.66
CA PRO A 106 -4.88 5.10 15.92
C PRO A 106 -5.71 4.58 17.10
N GLY A 107 -5.05 4.15 18.16
CA GLY A 107 -5.70 3.75 19.40
C GLY A 107 -5.75 2.23 19.61
N THR A 108 -6.62 1.82 20.52
CA THR A 108 -6.87 0.43 20.92
C THR A 108 -7.98 -0.21 20.11
N SER A 109 -8.08 -1.55 20.17
CA SER A 109 -9.17 -2.31 19.49
C SER A 109 -10.57 -1.78 19.85
N ALA A 110 -10.81 -1.42 21.11
CA ALA A 110 -12.11 -0.91 21.53
C ALA A 110 -12.44 0.45 20.87
N GLU A 111 -11.46 1.34 20.72
CA GLU A 111 -11.61 2.63 20.06
C GLU A 111 -11.75 2.43 18.54
N ALA A 112 -10.88 1.61 17.95
CA ALA A 112 -10.88 1.34 16.52
C ALA A 112 -12.17 0.67 16.05
N LEU A 113 -12.73 -0.28 16.82
CA LEU A 113 -14.01 -0.93 16.50
C LEU A 113 -15.20 0.03 16.58
N ALA A 114 -15.13 1.05 17.44
CA ALA A 114 -16.16 2.08 17.53
C ALA A 114 -16.13 3.06 16.35
N ASP A 115 -14.92 3.33 15.82
CA ASP A 115 -14.68 4.29 14.76
C ASP A 115 -14.64 3.65 13.35
N ALA A 116 -14.41 2.33 13.25
CA ALA A 116 -14.42 1.61 12.00
C ALA A 116 -15.83 1.62 11.38
N GLU A 117 -15.89 1.86 10.07
CA GLU A 117 -17.16 1.78 9.33
C GLU A 117 -17.52 0.32 9.03
N LEU A 118 -18.00 -0.40 10.04
CA LEU A 118 -18.42 -1.79 9.89
C LEU A 118 -19.71 -1.90 9.05
N THR A 119 -19.82 -2.97 8.27
CA THR A 119 -21.00 -3.28 7.45
C THR A 119 -21.55 -4.66 7.85
N PRO A 120 -22.83 -4.81 8.14
CA PRO A 120 -23.92 -3.82 8.09
C PRO A 120 -23.79 -2.75 9.19
N ALA A 121 -24.57 -1.65 9.03
CA ALA A 121 -24.41 -0.42 9.80
C ALA A 121 -24.37 -0.62 11.33
N ALA A 122 -23.88 0.40 12.01
CA ALA A 122 -23.53 0.53 13.42
C ALA A 122 -24.56 0.05 14.49
N ASP A 123 -25.74 -0.40 14.11
CA ASP A 123 -26.76 -0.92 15.02
C ASP A 123 -26.63 -2.44 15.28
N ALA A 124 -25.79 -3.14 14.50
CA ALA A 124 -25.54 -4.56 14.70
C ALA A 124 -24.56 -4.77 15.87
N GLU A 125 -24.91 -5.64 16.79
CA GLU A 125 -24.11 -5.93 17.97
C GLU A 125 -22.89 -6.81 17.59
N LEU A 126 -21.70 -6.42 18.05
CA LEU A 126 -20.50 -7.26 17.97
C LEU A 126 -20.59 -8.35 19.03
N THR A 127 -20.65 -9.60 18.58
CA THR A 127 -20.66 -10.76 19.48
C THR A 127 -19.25 -11.35 19.54
N PRO A 128 -18.58 -11.41 20.70
CA PRO A 128 -17.25 -11.98 20.81
C PRO A 128 -17.22 -13.44 20.33
N ALA A 129 -16.19 -13.78 19.57
CA ALA A 129 -15.86 -15.11 19.10
C ALA A 129 -14.49 -15.55 19.65
N ASP A 130 -14.05 -16.77 19.34
CA ASP A 130 -12.75 -17.28 19.77
C ASP A 130 -11.63 -16.53 19.04
N ASP A 131 -10.60 -16.12 19.78
CA ASP A 131 -9.41 -15.45 19.23
C ASP A 131 -8.70 -16.33 18.19
N VAL A 132 -8.09 -15.68 17.20
CA VAL A 132 -7.34 -16.35 16.13
C VAL A 132 -5.84 -16.18 16.36
N ASP A 133 -5.13 -17.29 16.48
CA ASP A 133 -3.67 -17.29 16.62
C ASP A 133 -3.01 -17.30 15.24
N LEU A 134 -2.29 -16.23 14.92
CA LEU A 134 -1.50 -16.03 13.70
C LEU A 134 -0.02 -15.78 14.02
N THR A 135 0.47 -16.30 15.17
CA THR A 135 1.86 -16.14 15.61
C THR A 135 2.85 -16.69 14.58
N ASP A 136 2.52 -17.80 13.93
CA ASP A 136 3.36 -18.41 12.89
C ASP A 136 3.49 -17.51 11.63
N TRP A 137 2.57 -16.57 11.46
CA TRP A 137 2.55 -15.59 10.35
C TRP A 137 3.15 -14.23 10.75
N GLY A 138 3.60 -14.10 12.00
CA GLY A 138 4.29 -12.90 12.50
C GLY A 138 3.40 -11.81 13.05
N THR A 139 2.08 -11.95 12.98
CA THR A 139 1.13 -10.92 13.48
C THR A 139 0.57 -11.24 14.86
N GLY A 140 0.78 -12.45 15.40
CA GLY A 140 0.35 -12.81 16.76
C GLY A 140 -1.14 -13.13 16.86
N THR A 141 -1.76 -12.84 18.02
CA THR A 141 -3.15 -13.16 18.29
C THR A 141 -4.06 -12.04 17.86
N TRP A 142 -5.16 -12.37 17.19
CA TRP A 142 -6.22 -11.48 16.76
C TRP A 142 -7.48 -11.77 17.54
N SER A 143 -8.11 -10.75 18.09
CA SER A 143 -9.44 -10.88 18.67
C SER A 143 -10.50 -10.94 17.59
N ALA A 144 -11.53 -11.75 17.81
CA ALA A 144 -12.55 -12.00 16.79
C ALA A 144 -13.98 -11.72 17.31
N TRP A 145 -14.83 -11.28 16.39
CA TRP A 145 -16.25 -11.05 16.63
C TRP A 145 -17.09 -11.49 15.44
N ASP A 146 -18.35 -11.88 15.73
CA ASP A 146 -19.43 -11.96 14.73
C ASP A 146 -20.18 -10.63 14.71
N HIS A 147 -20.47 -10.15 13.51
CA HIS A 147 -21.20 -8.92 13.27
C HIS A 147 -22.24 -9.14 12.18
N ASP A 148 -23.43 -9.60 12.59
CA ASP A 148 -24.56 -9.90 11.71
C ASP A 148 -24.21 -10.87 10.55
N GLY A 149 -23.48 -11.93 10.91
CA GLY A 149 -23.04 -12.97 9.98
C GLY A 149 -21.76 -12.63 9.20
N ALA A 150 -21.19 -11.44 9.38
CA ALA A 150 -19.84 -11.12 8.96
C ALA A 150 -18.86 -11.39 10.11
N THR A 151 -17.62 -11.74 9.77
CA THR A 151 -16.52 -11.88 10.74
C THR A 151 -15.73 -10.59 10.81
N VAL A 152 -15.43 -10.14 12.02
CA VAL A 152 -14.52 -9.02 12.31
C VAL A 152 -13.33 -9.56 13.08
N LEU A 153 -12.12 -9.23 12.64
CA LEU A 153 -10.88 -9.48 13.35
C LEU A 153 -10.23 -8.14 13.70
N ALA A 154 -9.66 -8.02 14.89
CA ALA A 154 -8.85 -6.87 15.26
C ALA A 154 -7.53 -7.28 15.92
N HIS A 155 -6.49 -6.54 15.61
CA HIS A 155 -5.15 -6.76 16.16
C HIS A 155 -4.52 -5.42 16.57
N ASP A 156 -4.12 -5.33 17.84
CA ASP A 156 -3.46 -4.15 18.38
C ASP A 156 -1.98 -4.14 18.01
N LEU A 157 -1.55 -3.04 17.42
CA LEU A 157 -0.17 -2.68 17.15
C LEU A 157 0.27 -1.55 18.08
N LYS A 158 1.53 -1.19 18.04
CA LYS A 158 2.02 -0.07 18.84
C LYS A 158 1.41 1.26 18.36
N GLY A 159 0.36 1.71 19.06
CA GLY A 159 -0.30 3.00 18.82
C GLY A 159 -1.37 3.00 17.73
N SER A 160 -1.69 1.85 17.16
CA SER A 160 -2.79 1.70 16.21
C SER A 160 -3.39 0.30 16.29
N THR A 161 -4.58 0.15 15.75
CA THR A 161 -5.26 -1.14 15.61
C THR A 161 -5.63 -1.37 14.16
N VAL A 162 -5.38 -2.56 13.65
CA VAL A 162 -5.92 -3.02 12.38
C VAL A 162 -7.21 -3.79 12.62
N VAL A 163 -8.23 -3.48 11.85
CA VAL A 163 -9.54 -4.14 11.85
C VAL A 163 -9.79 -4.71 10.48
N LEU A 164 -10.14 -5.98 10.41
CA LEU A 164 -10.56 -6.66 9.18
C LEU A 164 -12.02 -7.05 9.32
N GLN A 165 -12.79 -6.84 8.26
CA GLN A 165 -14.17 -7.33 8.17
C GLN A 165 -14.37 -8.07 6.85
N GLY A 166 -15.06 -9.19 6.89
CA GLY A 166 -15.39 -9.98 5.69
C GLY A 166 -16.52 -10.99 5.92
N PRO A 167 -16.86 -11.76 4.87
CA PRO A 167 -18.04 -12.62 4.90
C PRO A 167 -17.94 -13.80 5.88
N ASP A 168 -16.73 -14.28 6.13
CA ASP A 168 -16.47 -15.43 7.00
C ASP A 168 -15.04 -15.43 7.53
N LEU A 169 -14.78 -16.23 8.56
CA LEU A 169 -13.49 -16.31 9.24
C LEU A 169 -12.36 -16.78 8.31
N GLU A 170 -12.60 -17.75 7.44
CA GLU A 170 -11.57 -18.29 6.55
C GLU A 170 -11.06 -17.21 5.59
N THR A 171 -12.00 -16.45 5.02
CA THR A 171 -11.71 -15.34 4.12
C THR A 171 -10.91 -14.23 4.81
N VAL A 172 -11.37 -13.76 5.98
CA VAL A 172 -10.70 -12.67 6.71
C VAL A 172 -9.33 -13.11 7.22
N ARG A 173 -9.22 -14.34 7.71
CA ARG A 173 -7.96 -14.96 8.13
C ARG A 173 -6.96 -15.04 6.99
N GLY A 174 -7.40 -15.44 5.79
CA GLY A 174 -6.53 -15.51 4.61
C GLY A 174 -5.87 -14.17 4.27
N LEU A 175 -6.58 -13.04 4.46
CA LEU A 175 -5.97 -11.72 4.33
C LEU A 175 -5.01 -11.44 5.51
N ALA A 176 -5.43 -11.69 6.75
CA ALA A 176 -4.63 -11.44 7.94
C ALA A 176 -3.26 -12.15 7.90
N GLU A 177 -3.22 -13.37 7.38
CA GLU A 177 -2.00 -14.17 7.20
C GLU A 177 -1.02 -13.56 6.19
N SER A 178 -1.50 -12.72 5.26
CA SER A 178 -0.68 -12.07 4.24
C SER A 178 -0.18 -10.68 4.66
N LEU A 179 -0.63 -10.15 5.80
CA LEU A 179 -0.33 -8.78 6.20
C LEU A 179 1.03 -8.65 6.89
N LEU A 180 1.79 -7.65 6.47
CA LEU A 180 2.98 -7.16 7.18
C LEU A 180 2.91 -5.63 7.30
N PRO A 181 3.64 -5.04 8.27
CA PRO A 181 3.87 -3.60 8.28
C PRO A 181 4.49 -3.13 6.95
N ALA A 182 4.00 -2.04 6.40
CA ALA A 182 4.47 -1.52 5.11
C ALA A 182 5.97 -1.18 5.11
N GLU A 183 6.51 -0.78 6.27
CA GLU A 183 7.94 -0.56 6.51
C GLU A 183 8.73 -1.86 6.30
N ASP A 184 8.30 -2.95 6.93
CA ASP A 184 8.95 -4.25 6.86
C ASP A 184 8.81 -4.88 5.46
N ALA A 185 7.65 -4.69 4.82
CA ALA A 185 7.39 -5.17 3.47
C ALA A 185 8.30 -4.48 2.44
N ALA A 186 8.62 -3.21 2.62
CA ALA A 186 9.54 -2.47 1.75
C ALA A 186 11.03 -2.84 1.96
N GLU A 187 11.39 -3.36 3.15
CA GLU A 187 12.78 -3.73 3.48
C GLU A 187 13.16 -5.16 3.07
N GLN A 188 12.20 -6.04 2.77
CA GLN A 188 12.46 -7.46 2.48
C GLN A 188 13.15 -7.70 1.12
N ASP A 189 13.38 -6.67 0.32
CA ASP A 189 14.00 -6.74 -1.02
C ASP A 189 15.44 -6.19 -1.08
N GLY A 190 16.15 -6.10 0.05
CA GLY A 190 17.51 -5.59 0.15
C GLY A 190 18.60 -6.66 0.06
#